data_1bf0705773b1f71c6ccea64104631a4c
#
_entry.id   1bf0705773b1f71c6ccea64104631a4c
#
_cell.length_a   1.000
_cell.length_b   1.000
_cell.length_c   1.000
_cell.angle_alpha   90.00
_cell.angle_beta   90.00
_cell.angle_gamma   90.00
#
_symmetry.space_group_name_H-M   'P 1'
#
loop_
_entity.id
_entity.type
_entity.pdbx_description
1 polymer ?
#
loop_
_entity_poly.entity_id
_entity_poly.type
_entity_poly.pdbx_seq_one_letter_code
_entity_poly.pdbx_strand_id
1 'polypeptide(L)'
;MLRRTLLIGISVFVFMLSLGTIGYSLESLDIGDAANKPGSTDILSNGTITIVGAGHDIWDAADGFRYVYMPISGDFEAAVQITFFERVKEWAKAGLMARQSVDADSKNAISTAAAGLAGPTLGVQLTWRADKAGETKELDYWDLGGPTGFNDGEWVKIKRAGSDFSASWSKDGKTWVADYASVKIEMTDPILIGLIVTSCDAALSCKSTFKNFTVNNKSVLAVVSSNGKLSSTWGEIKSEY
;
A
#
# COMPACT_ATOMS: atom_id res chain seq x y z
N MET A 1 62.74 -42.41 25.67
CA MET A 1 62.38 -41.13 24.99
C MET A 1 60.97 -41.31 24.42
N LEU A 2 59.96 -40.79 25.12
CA LEU A 2 58.56 -40.78 24.65
C LEU A 2 58.28 -39.43 23.94
N ARG A 3 57.98 -39.48 22.63
CA ARG A 3 57.50 -38.32 21.89
C ARG A 3 55.99 -38.14 22.17
N ARG A 4 55.61 -37.04 22.81
CA ARG A 4 54.22 -36.62 22.93
C ARG A 4 53.82 -35.87 21.67
N THR A 5 52.88 -36.42 20.91
CA THR A 5 52.24 -35.77 19.78
C THR A 5 51.11 -34.87 20.33
N LEU A 6 51.22 -33.56 20.12
CA LEU A 6 50.20 -32.56 20.50
C LEU A 6 49.19 -32.48 19.35
N LEU A 7 47.96 -32.94 19.57
CA LEU A 7 46.83 -32.77 18.66
C LEU A 7 46.21 -31.39 18.94
N ILE A 8 46.36 -30.45 18.01
CA ILE A 8 45.68 -29.14 18.03
C ILE A 8 44.33 -29.35 17.36
N GLY A 9 43.26 -29.38 18.16
CA GLY A 9 41.90 -29.37 17.66
C GLY A 9 41.50 -27.99 17.17
N ILE A 10 41.28 -27.86 15.87
CA ILE A 10 40.71 -26.63 15.29
C ILE A 10 39.19 -26.69 15.46
N SER A 11 38.65 -25.89 16.38
CA SER A 11 37.20 -25.73 16.52
C SER A 11 36.72 -24.72 15.45
N VAL A 12 36.04 -25.21 14.42
CA VAL A 12 35.40 -24.40 13.40
C VAL A 12 34.07 -23.90 14.02
N PHE A 13 34.06 -22.64 14.42
CA PHE A 13 32.82 -21.96 14.84
C PHE A 13 32.02 -21.56 13.59
N VAL A 14 31.00 -22.34 13.25
CA VAL A 14 30.04 -21.98 12.20
C VAL A 14 29.10 -20.92 12.78
N PHE A 15 29.33 -19.67 12.41
CA PHE A 15 28.41 -18.58 12.71
C PHE A 15 27.20 -18.72 11.79
N MET A 16 26.10 -19.30 12.31
CA MET A 16 24.82 -19.27 11.60
C MET A 16 24.28 -17.85 11.67
N LEU A 17 24.43 -17.09 10.56
CA LEU A 17 23.71 -15.85 10.35
C LEU A 17 22.22 -16.20 10.20
N SER A 18 21.43 -16.00 11.23
CA SER A 18 19.97 -16.03 11.12
C SER A 18 19.55 -14.82 10.28
N LEU A 19 19.23 -15.03 9.02
CA LEU A 19 18.51 -14.06 8.20
C LEU A 19 17.12 -13.92 8.80
N GLY A 20 16.96 -12.97 9.73
CA GLY A 20 15.68 -12.57 10.23
C GLY A 20 14.83 -12.08 9.06
N THR A 21 13.73 -12.75 8.76
CA THR A 21 12.71 -12.24 7.85
C THR A 21 12.09 -11.02 8.51
N ILE A 22 12.28 -9.85 7.93
CA ILE A 22 11.57 -8.63 8.35
C ILE A 22 10.11 -8.83 7.93
N GLY A 23 9.27 -9.23 8.90
CA GLY A 23 7.83 -9.25 8.70
C GLY A 23 7.30 -7.83 8.74
N TYR A 24 6.65 -7.38 7.68
CA TYR A 24 5.91 -6.12 7.69
C TYR A 24 4.61 -6.32 8.49
N SER A 25 4.36 -5.48 9.50
CA SER A 25 3.05 -5.40 10.17
C SER A 25 2.23 -4.32 9.48
N LEU A 26 1.05 -4.68 8.97
CA LEU A 26 0.09 -3.74 8.42
C LEU A 26 -0.76 -3.15 9.54
N GLU A 27 -0.86 -1.84 9.58
CA GLU A 27 -1.81 -1.10 10.40
C GLU A 27 -3.02 -0.69 9.57
N SER A 28 -4.17 -0.40 10.20
CA SER A 28 -5.34 0.10 9.50
C SER A 28 -6.05 1.19 10.28
N LEU A 29 -6.45 2.27 9.58
CA LEU A 29 -7.04 3.47 10.18
C LEU A 29 -8.04 4.12 9.22
N ASP A 30 -9.10 4.71 9.77
CA ASP A 30 -9.98 5.62 9.06
C ASP A 30 -9.47 7.05 9.25
N ILE A 31 -9.18 7.75 8.16
CA ILE A 31 -8.58 9.08 8.13
C ILE A 31 -9.66 10.13 7.80
N GLY A 32 -9.56 11.30 8.45
CA GLY A 32 -10.48 12.41 8.23
C GLY A 32 -11.91 12.06 8.62
N ASP A 33 -12.88 12.47 7.81
CA ASP A 33 -14.30 12.23 8.06
C ASP A 33 -14.73 10.76 7.90
N ALA A 34 -13.90 9.91 7.28
CA ALA A 34 -14.11 8.45 7.27
C ALA A 34 -14.20 7.88 8.69
N ALA A 35 -13.58 8.50 9.68
CA ALA A 35 -13.66 8.09 11.09
C ALA A 35 -15.09 8.19 11.66
N ASN A 36 -15.98 8.99 11.06
CA ASN A 36 -17.39 9.09 11.45
C ASN A 36 -18.24 7.89 10.98
N LYS A 37 -17.72 7.13 10.00
CA LYS A 37 -18.30 5.87 9.48
C LYS A 37 -17.19 4.81 9.40
N PRO A 38 -16.80 4.23 10.55
CA PRO A 38 -15.66 3.34 10.62
C PRO A 38 -15.75 2.18 9.63
N GLY A 39 -14.68 1.98 8.87
CA GLY A 39 -14.54 0.89 7.93
C GLY A 39 -14.03 -0.38 8.58
N SER A 40 -13.74 -1.38 7.74
CA SER A 40 -13.15 -2.65 8.17
C SER A 40 -12.02 -3.10 7.25
N THR A 41 -11.14 -3.92 7.79
CA THR A 41 -10.06 -4.56 7.04
C THR A 41 -10.01 -6.03 7.42
N ASP A 42 -10.10 -6.91 6.41
CA ASP A 42 -9.97 -8.35 6.57
C ASP A 42 -8.77 -8.83 5.74
N ILE A 43 -7.85 -9.54 6.39
CA ILE A 43 -6.61 -10.04 5.79
C ILE A 43 -6.60 -11.54 5.92
N LEU A 44 -6.70 -12.24 4.77
CA LEU A 44 -6.69 -13.68 4.74
C LEU A 44 -5.26 -14.24 4.60
N SER A 45 -5.04 -15.45 5.09
CA SER A 45 -3.74 -16.15 5.01
C SER A 45 -3.24 -16.39 3.58
N ASN A 46 -4.13 -16.36 2.59
CA ASN A 46 -3.78 -16.49 1.17
C ASN A 46 -3.34 -15.16 0.52
N GLY A 47 -3.18 -14.09 1.31
CA GLY A 47 -2.75 -12.79 0.82
C GLY A 47 -3.88 -11.91 0.24
N THR A 48 -5.14 -12.32 0.40
CA THR A 48 -6.28 -11.48 0.03
C THR A 48 -6.54 -10.45 1.12
N ILE A 49 -6.67 -9.18 0.75
CA ILE A 49 -7.02 -8.07 1.64
C ILE A 49 -8.34 -7.49 1.17
N THR A 50 -9.36 -7.50 2.03
CA THR A 50 -10.64 -6.83 1.77
C THR A 50 -10.77 -5.61 2.66
N ILE A 51 -11.02 -4.45 2.07
CA ILE A 51 -11.16 -3.17 2.74
C ILE A 51 -12.56 -2.64 2.47
N VAL A 52 -13.24 -2.21 3.53
CA VAL A 52 -14.45 -1.39 3.45
C VAL A 52 -14.08 -0.02 4.01
N GLY A 53 -14.23 1.02 3.21
CA GLY A 53 -13.89 2.40 3.58
C GLY A 53 -15.02 3.36 3.22
N ALA A 54 -15.08 4.49 3.92
CA ALA A 54 -15.94 5.62 3.64
C ALA A 54 -15.07 6.89 3.44
N GLY A 55 -15.72 8.05 3.38
CA GLY A 55 -15.04 9.34 3.32
C GLY A 55 -15.49 10.18 2.13
N HIS A 56 -15.40 11.51 2.31
CA HIS A 56 -15.88 12.46 1.29
C HIS A 56 -15.03 12.45 0.02
N ASP A 57 -13.73 12.26 0.12
CA ASP A 57 -12.76 12.07 -0.98
C ASP A 57 -11.32 12.13 -0.46
N ILE A 58 -10.37 11.92 -1.38
CA ILE A 58 -8.95 12.25 -1.24
C ILE A 58 -8.70 13.39 -2.23
N TRP A 59 -9.05 14.60 -1.81
CA TRP A 59 -9.07 15.80 -2.65
C TRP A 59 -8.89 17.07 -1.82
N ASP A 60 -8.86 18.26 -2.45
CA ASP A 60 -8.65 19.54 -1.81
C ASP A 60 -7.47 19.53 -0.79
N ALA A 61 -7.68 20.12 0.38
CA ALA A 61 -6.66 20.28 1.42
C ALA A 61 -6.65 19.15 2.46
N ALA A 62 -7.66 18.27 2.48
CA ALA A 62 -7.78 17.19 3.47
C ALA A 62 -8.52 15.97 2.91
N ASP A 63 -8.17 14.79 3.40
CA ASP A 63 -8.60 13.49 2.90
C ASP A 63 -9.59 12.81 3.83
N GLY A 64 -10.54 12.04 3.24
CA GLY A 64 -11.44 11.13 3.95
C GLY A 64 -11.39 9.73 3.31
N PHE A 65 -10.80 8.73 4.00
CA PHE A 65 -10.63 7.38 3.46
C PHE A 65 -10.18 6.37 4.52
N ARG A 66 -10.28 5.06 4.20
CA ARG A 66 -9.64 4.01 4.98
C ARG A 66 -8.27 3.66 4.41
N TYR A 67 -7.26 3.58 5.29
CA TYR A 67 -5.87 3.29 4.98
C TYR A 67 -5.41 1.99 5.65
N VAL A 68 -4.76 1.11 4.87
CA VAL A 68 -4.08 -0.10 5.36
C VAL A 68 -2.62 0.02 4.97
N TYR A 69 -1.70 0.22 5.92
CA TYR A 69 -0.38 0.76 5.63
C TYR A 69 0.74 0.17 6.50
N MET A 70 1.96 0.45 6.09
CA MET A 70 3.18 0.21 6.85
C MET A 70 4.19 1.34 6.61
N PRO A 71 5.13 1.57 7.56
CA PRO A 71 6.23 2.52 7.34
C PRO A 71 7.25 1.96 6.33
N ILE A 72 7.85 2.86 5.54
CA ILE A 72 8.93 2.56 4.61
C ILE A 72 9.93 3.71 4.53
N SER A 73 11.19 3.40 4.28
CA SER A 73 12.26 4.39 4.07
C SER A 73 13.00 4.13 2.76
N GLY A 74 13.49 5.22 2.15
CA GLY A 74 14.24 5.18 0.90
C GLY A 74 13.36 4.95 -0.33
N ASP A 75 13.99 4.57 -1.43
CA ASP A 75 13.33 4.28 -2.69
C ASP A 75 12.55 2.97 -2.63
N PHE A 76 11.40 2.93 -3.28
CA PHE A 76 10.57 1.73 -3.35
C PHE A 76 9.71 1.69 -4.61
N GLU A 77 9.23 0.49 -4.92
CA GLU A 77 8.17 0.20 -5.86
C GLU A 77 7.12 -0.65 -5.15
N ALA A 78 5.86 -0.20 -5.13
CA ALA A 78 4.74 -0.96 -4.59
C ALA A 78 3.72 -1.24 -5.68
N ALA A 79 3.24 -2.49 -5.76
CA ALA A 79 2.26 -2.92 -6.75
C ALA A 79 1.16 -3.76 -6.09
N VAL A 80 -0.07 -3.68 -6.62
CA VAL A 80 -1.21 -4.44 -6.15
C VAL A 80 -2.19 -4.74 -7.26
N GLN A 81 -2.82 -5.90 -7.20
CA GLN A 81 -3.96 -6.28 -8.01
C GLN A 81 -5.26 -5.90 -7.30
N ILE A 82 -6.13 -5.16 -7.98
CA ILE A 82 -7.48 -4.85 -7.49
C ILE A 82 -8.44 -5.86 -8.09
N THR A 83 -8.80 -6.91 -7.34
CA THR A 83 -9.60 -8.03 -7.83
C THR A 83 -11.11 -7.77 -7.76
N PHE A 84 -11.53 -6.78 -7.00
CA PHE A 84 -12.90 -6.29 -6.90
C PHE A 84 -12.88 -4.84 -6.43
N PHE A 85 -13.69 -4.00 -7.06
CA PHE A 85 -13.90 -2.61 -6.68
C PHE A 85 -15.37 -2.24 -6.80
N GLU A 86 -16.02 -2.00 -5.66
CA GLU A 86 -17.41 -1.55 -5.60
C GLU A 86 -17.48 -0.07 -5.98
N ARG A 87 -18.14 0.23 -7.08
CA ARG A 87 -18.26 1.59 -7.65
C ARG A 87 -19.52 2.25 -7.13
N VAL A 88 -19.55 2.56 -5.82
CA VAL A 88 -20.76 3.05 -5.11
C VAL A 88 -21.14 4.47 -5.52
N LYS A 89 -20.18 5.26 -5.97
CA LYS A 89 -20.35 6.66 -6.38
C LYS A 89 -19.24 7.04 -7.36
N GLU A 90 -19.49 8.07 -8.14
CA GLU A 90 -18.47 8.71 -8.97
C GLU A 90 -17.28 9.15 -8.11
N TRP A 91 -16.09 8.99 -8.65
CA TRP A 91 -14.80 9.28 -8.01
C TRP A 91 -14.45 8.39 -6.82
N ALA A 92 -15.28 7.44 -6.40
CA ALA A 92 -14.82 6.41 -5.46
C ALA A 92 -13.48 5.84 -5.94
N LYS A 93 -12.55 5.62 -5.00
CA LYS A 93 -11.16 5.26 -5.32
C LYS A 93 -10.72 4.02 -4.55
N ALA A 94 -9.94 3.18 -5.23
CA ALA A 94 -9.23 2.06 -4.62
C ALA A 94 -7.83 1.94 -5.23
N GLY A 95 -6.81 1.72 -4.41
CA GLY A 95 -5.43 1.58 -4.93
C GLY A 95 -4.35 1.75 -3.88
N LEU A 96 -3.23 2.34 -4.31
CA LEU A 96 -2.02 2.55 -3.52
C LEU A 96 -1.82 4.02 -3.18
N MET A 97 -1.33 4.28 -1.96
CA MET A 97 -0.95 5.60 -1.50
C MET A 97 0.38 5.56 -0.77
N ALA A 98 1.26 6.50 -1.11
CA ALA A 98 2.39 6.92 -0.30
C ALA A 98 2.07 8.26 0.36
N ARG A 99 2.34 8.41 1.69
CA ARG A 99 2.07 9.67 2.40
C ARG A 99 3.02 9.91 3.57
N GLN A 100 3.17 11.18 3.94
CA GLN A 100 4.11 11.57 5.00
C GLN A 100 3.64 11.14 6.39
N SER A 101 2.35 11.24 6.69
CA SER A 101 1.75 10.93 7.99
C SER A 101 0.30 10.49 7.86
N VAL A 102 -0.33 10.08 8.97
CA VAL A 102 -1.78 9.77 9.05
C VAL A 102 -2.68 11.00 9.18
N ASP A 103 -2.14 12.21 9.25
CA ASP A 103 -2.94 13.43 9.28
C ASP A 103 -3.77 13.56 7.99
N ALA A 104 -5.02 13.97 8.07
CA ALA A 104 -5.90 14.11 6.90
C ALA A 104 -5.34 15.06 5.83
N ASP A 105 -4.61 16.10 6.24
CA ASP A 105 -3.98 17.10 5.38
C ASP A 105 -2.55 16.76 4.94
N SER A 106 -2.11 15.52 5.13
CA SER A 106 -0.73 15.08 4.82
C SER A 106 -0.38 15.21 3.35
N LYS A 107 0.91 15.46 3.05
CA LYS A 107 1.48 15.22 1.71
C LYS A 107 1.23 13.78 1.29
N ASN A 108 0.89 13.57 0.02
CA ASN A 108 0.64 12.23 -0.51
C ASN A 108 0.92 12.14 -2.01
N ALA A 109 1.09 10.91 -2.49
CA ALA A 109 1.03 10.50 -3.88
C ALA A 109 0.21 9.20 -3.98
N ILE A 110 -0.71 9.12 -4.94
CA ILE A 110 -1.72 8.06 -5.01
C ILE A 110 -1.77 7.50 -6.43
N SER A 111 -1.75 6.18 -6.55
CA SER A 111 -2.04 5.46 -7.80
C SER A 111 -3.30 4.63 -7.61
N THR A 112 -4.41 5.03 -8.22
CA THR A 112 -5.73 4.44 -7.96
C THR A 112 -6.51 4.16 -9.23
N ALA A 113 -7.42 3.16 -9.15
CA ALA A 113 -8.60 3.10 -9.98
C ALA A 113 -9.65 4.08 -9.44
N ALA A 114 -10.30 4.84 -10.33
CA ALA A 114 -11.37 5.77 -10.01
C ALA A 114 -12.69 5.35 -10.69
N ALA A 115 -13.80 5.43 -9.97
CA ALA A 115 -15.12 5.10 -10.47
C ALA A 115 -15.70 6.21 -11.35
N GLY A 116 -16.35 5.85 -12.47
CA GLY A 116 -17.13 6.76 -13.31
C GLY A 116 -18.61 6.85 -12.94
N LEU A 117 -19.30 7.86 -13.49
CA LEU A 117 -20.71 8.20 -13.18
C LEU A 117 -21.74 7.08 -13.46
N ALA A 118 -21.50 6.20 -14.41
CA ALA A 118 -22.53 5.26 -14.84
C ALA A 118 -21.92 4.02 -15.50
N GLY A 119 -21.12 3.27 -14.77
CA GLY A 119 -20.60 2.04 -15.34
C GLY A 119 -19.08 1.85 -15.15
N PRO A 120 -18.29 1.69 -16.21
CA PRO A 120 -16.89 1.39 -16.07
C PRO A 120 -16.15 2.51 -15.33
N THR A 121 -15.08 2.15 -14.64
CA THR A 121 -14.17 3.09 -14.01
C THR A 121 -13.71 4.14 -15.02
N LEU A 122 -13.47 5.36 -14.55
CA LEU A 122 -12.83 6.40 -15.37
C LEU A 122 -11.46 5.94 -15.85
N GLY A 123 -10.74 5.17 -15.04
CA GLY A 123 -9.42 4.64 -15.36
C GLY A 123 -8.48 4.70 -14.16
N VAL A 124 -7.20 4.86 -14.45
CA VAL A 124 -6.15 5.00 -13.43
C VAL A 124 -5.73 6.46 -13.32
N GLN A 125 -5.58 6.93 -12.10
CA GLN A 125 -5.15 8.28 -11.77
C GLN A 125 -3.84 8.26 -10.97
N LEU A 126 -2.98 9.26 -11.20
CA LEU A 126 -2.00 9.73 -10.23
C LEU A 126 -2.51 11.05 -9.65
N THR A 127 -2.89 11.03 -8.37
CA THR A 127 -3.23 12.26 -7.64
C THR A 127 -2.18 12.52 -6.56
N TRP A 128 -1.96 13.79 -6.21
CA TRP A 128 -0.96 14.12 -5.20
C TRP A 128 -1.23 15.45 -4.49
N ARG A 129 -0.75 15.55 -3.26
CA ARG A 129 -0.64 16.77 -2.48
C ARG A 129 0.83 16.99 -2.11
N ALA A 130 1.46 17.98 -2.73
CA ALA A 130 2.90 18.25 -2.57
C ALA A 130 3.24 18.92 -1.22
N ASP A 131 2.30 19.69 -0.66
CA ASP A 131 2.46 20.40 0.60
C ASP A 131 1.38 20.00 1.60
N LYS A 132 1.70 20.00 2.90
CA LYS A 132 0.70 19.75 3.95
C LYS A 132 -0.40 20.81 3.86
N ALA A 133 -1.67 20.38 3.89
CA ALA A 133 -2.86 21.21 3.70
C ALA A 133 -2.87 22.00 2.37
N GLY A 134 -2.06 21.59 1.40
CA GLY A 134 -2.04 22.16 0.07
C GLY A 134 -3.15 21.60 -0.82
N GLU A 135 -3.27 22.17 -2.01
CA GLU A 135 -4.18 21.70 -3.06
C GLU A 135 -3.79 20.31 -3.54
N THR A 136 -4.77 19.43 -3.75
CA THR A 136 -4.59 18.16 -4.45
C THR A 136 -4.64 18.38 -5.96
N LYS A 137 -3.74 17.74 -6.68
CA LYS A 137 -3.61 17.76 -8.14
C LYS A 137 -3.75 16.35 -8.68
N GLU A 138 -4.05 16.25 -9.98
CA GLU A 138 -4.21 14.97 -10.66
C GLU A 138 -3.55 14.96 -12.04
N LEU A 139 -3.21 13.76 -12.48
CA LEU A 139 -2.93 13.39 -13.86
C LEU A 139 -3.68 12.12 -14.15
N ASP A 140 -4.57 12.19 -15.10
CA ASP A 140 -5.42 11.09 -15.51
C ASP A 140 -4.79 10.33 -16.67
N TYR A 141 -4.73 9.01 -16.55
CA TYR A 141 -4.09 8.18 -17.57
C TYR A 141 -4.81 8.29 -18.93
N TRP A 142 -6.14 8.43 -18.92
CA TRP A 142 -6.92 8.63 -20.15
C TRP A 142 -6.64 9.95 -20.86
N ASP A 143 -6.28 11.01 -20.15
CA ASP A 143 -5.89 12.31 -20.75
C ASP A 143 -4.53 12.23 -21.45
N LEU A 144 -3.73 11.24 -21.09
CA LEU A 144 -2.42 10.95 -21.69
C LEU A 144 -2.49 9.93 -22.84
N GLY A 145 -3.71 9.60 -23.32
CA GLY A 145 -3.95 8.63 -24.39
C GLY A 145 -3.93 7.17 -23.94
N GLY A 146 -4.00 6.93 -22.63
CA GLY A 146 -4.17 5.59 -22.05
C GLY A 146 -5.59 5.05 -22.17
N PRO A 147 -5.82 3.78 -21.79
CA PRO A 147 -7.16 3.20 -21.84
C PRO A 147 -8.11 3.93 -20.88
N THR A 148 -9.30 4.22 -21.37
CA THR A 148 -10.43 4.62 -20.53
C THR A 148 -11.00 3.39 -19.83
N GLY A 149 -11.09 3.45 -18.52
CA GLY A 149 -11.62 2.37 -17.70
C GLY A 149 -10.54 1.51 -17.03
N PHE A 150 -10.96 0.94 -15.91
CA PHE A 150 -10.18 -0.02 -15.12
C PHE A 150 -11.08 -1.24 -14.85
N ASN A 151 -10.59 -2.44 -15.10
CA ASN A 151 -11.35 -3.67 -14.87
C ASN A 151 -10.88 -4.38 -13.61
N ASP A 152 -11.79 -5.04 -12.93
CA ASP A 152 -11.45 -5.91 -11.82
C ASP A 152 -10.46 -6.99 -12.27
N GLY A 153 -9.37 -7.13 -11.51
CA GLY A 153 -8.25 -8.00 -11.85
C GLY A 153 -7.03 -7.29 -12.41
N GLU A 154 -7.13 -6.03 -12.80
CA GLU A 154 -6.00 -5.21 -13.24
C GLU A 154 -5.18 -4.68 -12.06
N TRP A 155 -4.04 -4.06 -12.36
CA TRP A 155 -3.01 -3.70 -11.40
C TRP A 155 -2.68 -2.22 -11.44
N VAL A 156 -2.36 -1.69 -10.27
CA VAL A 156 -1.77 -0.36 -10.11
C VAL A 156 -0.42 -0.46 -9.39
N LYS A 157 0.47 0.48 -9.70
CA LYS A 157 1.80 0.57 -9.14
C LYS A 157 2.11 2.01 -8.79
N ILE A 158 2.82 2.21 -7.68
CA ILE A 158 3.44 3.47 -7.31
C ILE A 158 4.93 3.23 -7.04
N LYS A 159 5.78 4.14 -7.50
CA LYS A 159 7.23 4.10 -7.31
C LYS A 159 7.72 5.42 -6.74
N ARG A 160 8.68 5.35 -5.84
CA ARG A 160 9.45 6.49 -5.32
C ARG A 160 10.92 6.33 -5.74
N ALA A 161 11.49 7.40 -6.27
CA ALA A 161 12.93 7.54 -6.54
C ALA A 161 13.38 8.92 -6.03
N GLY A 162 13.97 8.96 -4.85
CA GLY A 162 14.23 10.22 -4.13
C GLY A 162 12.95 10.96 -3.79
N SER A 163 12.75 12.14 -4.38
CA SER A 163 11.52 12.93 -4.26
C SER A 163 10.54 12.73 -5.43
N ASP A 164 10.90 11.93 -6.43
CA ASP A 164 10.04 11.70 -7.59
C ASP A 164 9.13 10.49 -7.34
N PHE A 165 7.82 10.70 -7.50
CA PHE A 165 6.78 9.66 -7.42
C PHE A 165 6.17 9.45 -8.80
N SER A 166 6.05 8.19 -9.21
CA SER A 166 5.43 7.82 -10.48
C SER A 166 4.38 6.73 -10.30
N ALA A 167 3.42 6.69 -11.23
CA ALA A 167 2.37 5.69 -11.27
C ALA A 167 2.43 4.89 -12.57
N SER A 168 2.06 3.62 -12.49
CA SER A 168 1.96 2.72 -13.63
C SER A 168 0.74 1.83 -13.49
N TRP A 169 0.22 1.37 -14.63
CA TRP A 169 -0.88 0.44 -14.74
C TRP A 169 -0.46 -0.82 -15.50
N SER A 170 -1.09 -1.94 -15.16
CA SER A 170 -0.90 -3.18 -15.90
C SER A 170 -2.20 -3.99 -15.93
N LYS A 171 -2.45 -4.62 -17.06
CA LYS A 171 -3.59 -5.53 -17.23
C LYS A 171 -3.34 -6.90 -16.60
N ASP A 172 -2.08 -7.33 -16.57
CA ASP A 172 -1.70 -8.71 -16.22
C ASP A 172 -0.67 -8.81 -15.08
N GLY A 173 -0.20 -7.65 -14.56
CA GLY A 173 0.84 -7.56 -13.53
C GLY A 173 2.25 -7.87 -14.05
N LYS A 174 2.43 -8.08 -15.35
CA LYS A 174 3.71 -8.41 -16.00
C LYS A 174 4.14 -7.33 -16.97
N THR A 175 3.22 -6.92 -17.85
CA THR A 175 3.44 -5.87 -18.83
C THR A 175 2.92 -4.56 -18.25
N TRP A 176 3.83 -3.68 -17.86
CA TRP A 176 3.49 -2.39 -17.29
C TRP A 176 3.52 -1.30 -18.34
N VAL A 177 2.51 -0.46 -18.35
CA VAL A 177 2.60 0.80 -19.05
C VAL A 177 3.54 1.67 -18.22
N ALA A 178 4.66 2.01 -18.82
CA ALA A 178 5.74 2.72 -18.15
C ALA A 178 5.24 4.07 -17.63
N ASP A 179 5.72 4.44 -16.47
CA ASP A 179 5.51 5.67 -15.69
C ASP A 179 4.75 6.74 -16.48
N TYR A 180 3.42 6.58 -16.59
CA TYR A 180 2.58 7.48 -17.39
C TYR A 180 2.52 8.89 -16.80
N ALA A 181 2.89 9.02 -15.51
CA ALA A 181 2.95 10.28 -14.80
C ALA A 181 4.04 10.22 -13.73
N SER A 182 4.73 11.34 -13.53
CA SER A 182 5.73 11.52 -12.48
C SER A 182 5.62 12.90 -11.86
N VAL A 183 5.69 12.98 -10.53
CA VAL A 183 5.56 14.24 -9.76
C VAL A 183 6.60 14.30 -8.66
N LYS A 184 7.06 15.52 -8.35
CA LYS A 184 8.04 15.74 -7.29
C LYS A 184 7.36 16.15 -5.99
N ILE A 185 7.62 15.38 -4.92
CA ILE A 185 7.08 15.64 -3.58
C ILE A 185 8.18 15.36 -2.55
N GLU A 186 8.58 16.41 -1.83
CA GLU A 186 9.56 16.26 -0.76
C GLU A 186 8.91 15.63 0.47
N MET A 187 9.28 14.38 0.77
CA MET A 187 8.85 13.63 1.95
C MET A 187 10.06 13.13 2.73
N THR A 188 10.00 13.23 4.06
CA THR A 188 11.07 12.80 4.98
C THR A 188 10.81 11.38 5.48
N ASP A 189 11.80 10.51 5.41
CA ASP A 189 11.71 9.14 5.90
C ASP A 189 11.59 9.04 7.43
N PRO A 190 10.86 8.05 7.98
CA PRO A 190 10.04 7.11 7.22
C PRO A 190 8.75 7.76 6.71
N ILE A 191 8.27 7.32 5.54
CA ILE A 191 6.93 7.61 5.05
C ILE A 191 6.03 6.39 5.17
N LEU A 192 4.75 6.50 4.86
CA LEU A 192 3.77 5.42 4.90
C LEU A 192 3.44 4.98 3.48
N ILE A 193 3.40 3.67 3.23
CA ILE A 193 2.93 3.06 1.98
C ILE A 193 1.82 2.07 2.27
N GLY A 194 0.74 2.07 1.47
CA GLY A 194 -0.36 1.15 1.72
C GLY A 194 -1.50 1.24 0.73
N LEU A 195 -2.58 0.54 1.07
CA LEU A 195 -3.81 0.42 0.30
C LEU A 195 -4.85 1.42 0.80
N ILE A 196 -5.60 2.02 -0.14
CA ILE A 196 -6.67 2.97 0.18
C ILE A 196 -8.00 2.55 -0.41
N VAL A 197 -9.08 2.91 0.28
CA VAL A 197 -10.45 2.87 -0.23
C VAL A 197 -11.22 4.07 0.29
N THR A 198 -11.85 4.84 -0.62
CA THR A 198 -12.81 5.90 -0.31
C THR A 198 -14.05 5.77 -1.16
N SER A 199 -15.21 6.06 -0.59
CA SER A 199 -16.50 6.06 -1.29
C SER A 199 -16.79 7.36 -2.04
N CYS A 200 -16.03 8.43 -1.80
CA CYS A 200 -16.32 9.80 -2.22
C CYS A 200 -17.71 10.30 -1.77
N ASP A 201 -18.17 9.75 -0.66
CA ASP A 201 -19.39 10.15 0.04
C ASP A 201 -19.33 9.66 1.50
N ALA A 202 -19.24 10.58 2.46
CA ALA A 202 -19.11 10.22 3.87
C ALA A 202 -20.32 9.40 4.42
N ALA A 203 -21.46 9.41 3.73
CA ALA A 203 -22.65 8.62 4.11
C ALA A 203 -22.62 7.19 3.53
N LEU A 204 -21.78 6.91 2.54
CA LEU A 204 -21.67 5.61 1.89
C LEU A 204 -20.41 4.86 2.34
N SER A 205 -20.43 3.54 2.18
CA SER A 205 -19.22 2.71 2.29
C SER A 205 -18.93 2.08 0.93
N CYS A 206 -17.65 1.97 0.60
CA CYS A 206 -17.15 1.32 -0.60
C CYS A 206 -16.29 0.13 -0.21
N LYS A 207 -16.50 -1.01 -0.87
CA LYS A 207 -15.72 -2.23 -0.66
C LYS A 207 -14.75 -2.45 -1.81
N SER A 208 -13.51 -2.80 -1.48
CA SER A 208 -12.53 -3.26 -2.48
C SER A 208 -11.75 -4.47 -1.97
N THR A 209 -11.34 -5.34 -2.89
CA THR A 209 -10.55 -6.54 -2.59
C THR A 209 -9.26 -6.52 -3.40
N PHE A 210 -8.16 -6.71 -2.69
CA PHE A 210 -6.81 -6.66 -3.22
C PHE A 210 -6.11 -8.02 -3.07
N LYS A 211 -5.23 -8.33 -4.02
CA LYS A 211 -4.32 -9.48 -3.97
C LYS A 211 -2.93 -9.06 -4.41
N ASN A 212 -1.95 -9.92 -4.12
CA ASN A 212 -0.60 -9.77 -4.61
C ASN A 212 0.03 -8.39 -4.27
N PHE A 213 -0.28 -7.86 -3.09
CA PHE A 213 0.36 -6.63 -2.62
C PHE A 213 1.85 -6.88 -2.39
N THR A 214 2.69 -6.19 -3.14
CA THR A 214 4.15 -6.30 -3.08
C THR A 214 4.80 -4.95 -2.85
N VAL A 215 5.95 -4.97 -2.16
CA VAL A 215 6.86 -3.84 -2.04
C VAL A 215 8.26 -4.34 -2.37
N ASN A 216 8.94 -3.67 -3.31
CA ASN A 216 10.24 -4.09 -3.86
C ASN A 216 10.24 -5.57 -4.30
N ASN A 217 9.18 -5.96 -5.02
CA ASN A 217 8.93 -7.33 -5.51
C ASN A 217 8.83 -8.39 -4.41
N LYS A 218 8.66 -8.00 -3.14
CA LYS A 218 8.43 -8.94 -2.03
C LYS A 218 6.97 -8.83 -1.59
N SER A 219 6.29 -9.97 -1.44
CA SER A 219 4.93 -10.00 -0.90
C SER A 219 4.91 -9.43 0.52
N VAL A 220 4.04 -8.46 0.76
CA VAL A 220 3.84 -7.83 2.08
C VAL A 220 3.28 -8.84 3.09
N LEU A 221 2.54 -9.86 2.63
CA LEU A 221 1.87 -10.88 3.45
C LEU A 221 2.56 -12.25 3.42
N ALA A 222 3.77 -12.36 2.84
CA ALA A 222 4.48 -13.64 2.70
C ALA A 222 5.02 -14.21 4.02
N VAL A 223 4.81 -13.55 5.15
CA VAL A 223 5.26 -14.03 6.46
C VAL A 223 4.09 -14.56 7.30
N VAL A 224 3.43 -15.59 6.79
CA VAL A 224 2.79 -16.55 7.71
C VAL A 224 3.92 -17.50 8.13
N SER A 225 4.33 -17.46 9.39
CA SER A 225 5.32 -18.39 9.92
C SER A 225 4.88 -19.82 9.59
N SER A 226 5.85 -20.70 9.33
CA SER A 226 5.64 -22.14 9.09
C SER A 226 4.81 -22.89 10.17
N ASN A 227 4.39 -22.20 11.21
CA ASN A 227 3.57 -22.70 12.32
C ASN A 227 2.11 -22.22 12.29
N GLY A 228 1.63 -21.57 11.21
CA GLY A 228 0.20 -21.27 11.01
C GLY A 228 -0.40 -20.27 11.99
N LYS A 229 0.39 -19.57 12.80
CA LYS A 229 -0.08 -18.49 13.66
C LYS A 229 0.30 -17.14 13.04
N LEU A 230 -0.70 -16.32 12.73
CA LEU A 230 -0.52 -14.88 12.59
C LEU A 230 0.15 -14.38 13.88
N SER A 231 1.20 -13.57 13.76
CA SER A 231 1.76 -12.94 14.95
C SER A 231 0.65 -12.11 15.58
N SER A 232 0.19 -12.56 16.75
CA SER A 232 -0.84 -11.91 17.52
C SER A 232 -0.41 -10.49 17.85
N THR A 233 -1.36 -9.60 17.76
CA THR A 233 -1.30 -8.19 18.11
C THR A 233 -0.57 -7.93 19.43
N TRP A 234 0.12 -6.82 19.52
CA TRP A 234 0.86 -6.27 20.67
C TRP A 234 0.12 -6.34 22.03
N GLY A 235 -1.16 -6.77 22.07
CA GLY A 235 -1.94 -6.97 23.29
C GLY A 235 -1.56 -8.20 24.09
N GLU A 236 -1.02 -9.27 23.49
CA GLU A 236 -0.70 -10.53 24.19
C GLU A 236 0.70 -10.55 24.82
N ILE A 237 1.61 -9.66 24.41
CA ILE A 237 2.98 -9.60 24.96
C ILE A 237 3.04 -8.97 26.36
N LYS A 238 1.97 -8.29 26.82
CA LYS A 238 1.94 -7.63 28.14
C LYS A 238 1.44 -8.51 29.31
N SER A 239 1.07 -9.77 29.07
CA SER A 239 0.55 -10.64 30.11
C SER A 239 1.56 -11.66 30.68
N GLU A 240 2.83 -11.63 30.26
CA GLU A 240 3.88 -12.55 30.75
C GLU A 240 5.06 -11.86 31.45
N TYR A 241 4.82 -10.72 32.12
CA TYR A 241 5.79 -10.16 33.09
C TYR A 241 5.10 -9.73 34.35
#